data_9e5952bd330c648b2ed23a2719bbdc6a
#
_entry.id   9e5952bd330c648b2ed23a2719bbdc6a
#
_cell.length_a   1.000
_cell.length_b   1.000
_cell.length_c   1.000
_cell.angle_alpha   90.00
_cell.angle_beta   90.00
_cell.angle_gamma   90.00
#
_symmetry.space_group_name_H-M   'P 1'
#
loop_
_entity.id
_entity.type
_entity.pdbx_description
1 polymer ?
#
loop_
_entity_poly.entity_id
_entity_poly.type
_entity_poly.pdbx_seq_one_letter_code
_entity_poly.pdbx_strand_id
1 'polypeptide(L)'
;MWCGAIAIGCQADLPGSPLQSIAPPATTGSSVTVMRVVSGQTLEVQSTDATSANNETVRLIGIQAPAYGQNPWDQAVKTYLEDILLGQIVQLEWDQFQQDNYERKLAYVWLGDRLINQALVAAGYVMEEARSPNLKYDALLKESQNRARLLGLGIWNPEQPMQETPSEFRNS
;
A
#
# COMPACT_ATOMS: atom_id res chain seq x y z
N MET A 1 53.95 0.52 -33.68
CA MET A 1 53.76 1.31 -32.44
C MET A 1 52.35 1.83 -32.45
N TRP A 2 51.47 1.21 -31.67
CA TRP A 2 50.06 1.57 -31.58
C TRP A 2 49.83 2.17 -30.20
N CYS A 3 49.43 3.44 -30.16
CA CYS A 3 48.95 4.11 -28.95
C CYS A 3 47.45 3.84 -28.79
N GLY A 4 47.06 3.06 -27.76
CA GLY A 4 45.70 2.91 -27.37
C GLY A 4 45.27 4.07 -26.49
N ALA A 5 44.24 4.83 -26.92
CA ALA A 5 43.59 5.83 -26.11
C ALA A 5 42.52 5.15 -25.23
N ILE A 6 42.70 5.25 -23.93
CA ILE A 6 41.70 4.82 -22.94
C ILE A 6 40.69 5.96 -22.77
N ALA A 7 39.49 5.80 -23.26
CA ALA A 7 38.36 6.70 -22.96
C ALA A 7 37.82 6.37 -21.59
N ILE A 8 38.05 7.22 -20.60
CA ILE A 8 37.41 7.20 -19.31
C ILE A 8 35.99 7.79 -19.47
N GLY A 9 35.00 6.93 -19.58
CA GLY A 9 33.60 7.35 -19.53
C GLY A 9 33.22 7.76 -18.12
N CYS A 10 33.03 9.05 -17.88
CA CYS A 10 32.34 9.54 -16.70
C CYS A 10 30.87 9.16 -16.82
N GLN A 11 30.46 8.12 -16.12
CA GLN A 11 29.02 7.90 -15.81
C GLN A 11 28.65 8.89 -14.71
N ALA A 12 27.83 9.87 -15.06
CA ALA A 12 27.18 10.72 -14.10
C ALA A 12 26.09 9.87 -13.40
N ASP A 13 26.33 9.49 -12.16
CA ASP A 13 25.32 8.93 -11.28
C ASP A 13 24.23 9.99 -11.05
N LEU A 14 23.08 9.78 -11.67
CA LEU A 14 21.88 10.54 -11.36
C LEU A 14 21.39 10.09 -9.97
N PRO A 15 21.12 11.03 -9.03
CA PRO A 15 20.56 10.70 -7.73
C PRO A 15 19.06 10.41 -7.88
N GLY A 16 18.75 9.23 -8.30
CA GLY A 16 17.42 8.64 -8.31
C GLY A 16 17.51 7.26 -7.70
N SER A 17 17.72 7.18 -6.39
CA SER A 17 17.60 5.89 -5.70
C SER A 17 16.25 5.29 -6.02
N PRO A 18 16.17 4.09 -6.61
CA PRO A 18 14.90 3.37 -6.70
C PRO A 18 14.36 3.20 -5.28
N LEU A 19 13.03 3.34 -5.14
CA LEU A 19 12.34 2.98 -3.91
C LEU A 19 12.93 1.66 -3.43
N GLN A 20 13.46 1.64 -2.20
CA GLN A 20 14.06 0.44 -1.64
C GLN A 20 13.04 -0.67 -1.71
N SER A 21 13.32 -1.67 -2.54
CA SER A 21 12.54 -2.89 -2.60
C SER A 21 12.77 -3.60 -1.27
N ILE A 22 11.77 -3.56 -0.40
CA ILE A 22 11.79 -4.30 0.85
C ILE A 22 11.40 -5.73 0.48
N ALA A 23 12.22 -6.70 0.87
CA ALA A 23 11.86 -8.09 0.69
C ALA A 23 10.69 -8.46 1.63
N PRO A 24 9.74 -9.29 1.17
CA PRO A 24 8.68 -9.78 2.05
C PRO A 24 9.30 -10.56 3.21
N PRO A 25 8.66 -10.50 4.40
CA PRO A 25 9.15 -11.22 5.56
C PRO A 25 9.15 -12.73 5.29
N ALA A 26 10.26 -13.37 5.59
CA ALA A 26 10.47 -14.79 5.24
C ALA A 26 9.48 -15.78 5.91
N THR A 27 8.68 -15.38 6.93
CA THR A 27 7.91 -16.40 7.69
C THR A 27 6.79 -15.90 8.63
N THR A 28 6.28 -14.67 8.58
CA THR A 28 5.32 -14.20 9.59
C THR A 28 3.91 -13.91 9.08
N GLY A 29 3.47 -14.54 8.00
CA GLY A 29 2.18 -14.22 7.43
C GLY A 29 1.37 -15.45 6.99
N SER A 30 0.06 -15.30 7.00
CA SER A 30 -0.87 -16.26 6.41
C SER A 30 -1.03 -15.95 4.92
N SER A 31 -0.99 -16.99 4.07
CA SER A 31 -1.36 -16.88 2.66
C SER A 31 -2.88 -16.95 2.53
N VAL A 32 -3.45 -15.98 1.83
CA VAL A 32 -4.90 -15.89 1.64
C VAL A 32 -5.22 -15.51 0.19
N THR A 33 -6.39 -15.92 -0.29
CA THR A 33 -6.93 -15.48 -1.58
C THR A 33 -7.84 -14.27 -1.36
N VAL A 34 -7.66 -13.22 -2.15
CA VAL A 34 -8.54 -12.04 -2.11
C VAL A 34 -9.83 -12.34 -2.87
N MET A 35 -10.94 -12.39 -2.15
CA MET A 35 -12.27 -12.71 -2.69
C MET A 35 -13.01 -11.45 -3.13
N ARG A 36 -12.83 -10.34 -2.42
CA ARG A 36 -13.51 -9.08 -2.71
C ARG A 36 -12.75 -7.89 -2.14
N VAL A 37 -12.76 -6.78 -2.85
CA VAL A 37 -12.34 -5.48 -2.34
C VAL A 37 -13.55 -4.76 -1.76
N VAL A 38 -13.56 -4.57 -0.45
CA VAL A 38 -14.66 -3.89 0.25
C VAL A 38 -14.54 -2.38 0.11
N SER A 39 -13.32 -1.86 0.33
CA SER A 39 -12.98 -0.43 0.20
C SER A 39 -11.49 -0.27 -0.11
N GLY A 40 -11.03 0.96 -0.31
CA GLY A 40 -9.62 1.27 -0.57
C GLY A 40 -8.62 0.86 0.53
N GLN A 41 -9.09 0.27 1.63
CA GLN A 41 -8.25 -0.21 2.74
C GLN A 41 -8.77 -1.47 3.40
N THR A 42 -9.79 -2.14 2.83
CA THR A 42 -10.43 -3.32 3.43
C THR A 42 -10.70 -4.38 2.37
N LEU A 43 -10.21 -5.57 2.61
CA LEU A 43 -10.35 -6.74 1.76
C LEU A 43 -11.15 -7.82 2.48
N GLU A 44 -11.89 -8.61 1.71
CA GLU A 44 -12.45 -9.88 2.13
C GLU A 44 -11.60 -11.00 1.53
N VAL A 45 -11.09 -11.86 2.39
CA VAL A 45 -10.12 -12.88 2.02
C VAL A 45 -10.56 -14.25 2.51
N GLN A 46 -10.03 -15.29 1.88
CA GLN A 46 -10.21 -16.68 2.30
C GLN A 46 -8.85 -17.34 2.49
N SER A 47 -8.71 -18.11 3.58
CA SER A 47 -7.49 -18.88 3.81
C SER A 47 -7.22 -19.85 2.65
N THR A 48 -5.96 -19.97 2.26
CA THR A 48 -5.54 -20.99 1.29
C THR A 48 -5.49 -22.39 1.89
N ASP A 49 -5.54 -22.50 3.23
CA ASP A 49 -5.55 -23.78 3.93
C ASP A 49 -6.95 -24.40 3.86
N ALA A 50 -7.05 -25.63 3.36
CA ALA A 50 -8.30 -26.36 3.12
C ALA A 50 -9.17 -26.60 4.38
N THR A 51 -8.65 -26.30 5.58
CA THR A 51 -9.33 -26.50 6.86
C THR A 51 -10.17 -25.32 7.32
N SER A 52 -10.05 -24.15 6.70
CA SER A 52 -10.76 -22.92 7.06
C SER A 52 -11.37 -22.25 5.82
N ALA A 53 -12.58 -22.66 5.47
CA ALA A 53 -13.34 -22.06 4.35
C ALA A 53 -14.04 -20.73 4.71
N ASN A 54 -13.72 -20.13 5.86
CA ASN A 54 -14.37 -18.91 6.32
C ASN A 54 -13.75 -17.67 5.67
N ASN A 55 -14.60 -16.78 5.20
CA ASN A 55 -14.17 -15.47 4.75
C ASN A 55 -13.79 -14.60 5.96
N GLU A 56 -12.64 -13.98 5.88
CA GLU A 56 -12.15 -13.04 6.89
C GLU A 56 -12.05 -11.63 6.30
N THR A 57 -12.26 -10.61 7.11
CA THR A 57 -12.09 -9.23 6.71
C THR A 57 -10.72 -8.75 7.17
N VAL A 58 -9.92 -8.24 6.24
CA VAL A 58 -8.58 -7.68 6.49
C VAL A 58 -8.61 -6.18 6.26
N ARG A 59 -8.19 -5.41 7.27
CA ARG A 59 -7.90 -3.98 7.15
C ARG A 59 -6.40 -3.78 6.92
N LEU A 60 -6.07 -3.09 5.86
CA LEU A 60 -4.69 -2.65 5.58
C LEU A 60 -4.30 -1.58 6.61
N ILE A 61 -3.22 -1.81 7.35
CA ILE A 61 -2.71 -0.90 8.40
C ILE A 61 -1.69 0.09 7.85
N GLY A 62 -1.47 1.18 8.61
CA GLY A 62 -0.55 2.25 8.24
C GLY A 62 -1.07 3.18 7.14
N ILE A 63 -2.32 2.99 6.69
CA ILE A 63 -2.93 3.78 5.63
C ILE A 63 -4.37 4.18 5.94
N GLN A 64 -4.81 5.31 5.35
CA GLN A 64 -6.17 5.77 5.35
C GLN A 64 -6.64 6.03 3.91
N ALA A 65 -7.61 5.25 3.46
CA ALA A 65 -8.23 5.45 2.16
C ALA A 65 -9.29 6.58 2.21
N PRO A 66 -9.59 7.21 1.06
CA PRO A 66 -10.74 8.08 0.92
C PRO A 66 -12.01 7.45 1.49
N ALA A 67 -12.86 8.24 2.10
CA ALA A 67 -14.10 7.76 2.71
C ALA A 67 -15.09 7.32 1.62
N TYR A 68 -16.03 6.44 2.00
CA TYR A 68 -17.10 6.05 1.09
C TYR A 68 -17.88 7.29 0.61
N GLY A 69 -18.04 7.42 -0.70
CA GLY A 69 -18.69 8.57 -1.32
C GLY A 69 -17.78 9.79 -1.57
N GLN A 70 -16.53 9.75 -1.16
CA GLN A 70 -15.52 10.79 -1.44
C GLN A 70 -14.97 10.62 -2.86
N ASN A 71 -15.87 10.83 -3.84
CA ASN A 71 -15.56 10.68 -5.26
C ASN A 71 -14.67 11.82 -5.80
N PRO A 72 -13.79 11.50 -6.78
CA PRO A 72 -13.61 10.22 -7.46
C PRO A 72 -12.64 9.27 -6.75
N TRP A 73 -12.03 9.68 -5.64
CA TRP A 73 -10.86 9.01 -5.04
C TRP A 73 -11.20 7.67 -4.39
N ASP A 74 -12.36 7.53 -3.73
CA ASP A 74 -12.78 6.25 -3.14
C ASP A 74 -12.99 5.17 -4.20
N GLN A 75 -13.61 5.54 -5.32
CA GLN A 75 -13.82 4.62 -6.43
C GLN A 75 -12.51 4.28 -7.13
N ALA A 76 -11.62 5.28 -7.31
CA ALA A 76 -10.33 5.07 -7.97
C ALA A 76 -9.44 4.08 -7.23
N VAL A 77 -9.31 4.22 -5.90
CA VAL A 77 -8.51 3.27 -5.10
C VAL A 77 -9.13 1.88 -5.07
N LYS A 78 -10.46 1.79 -4.99
CA LYS A 78 -11.17 0.50 -5.01
C LYS A 78 -10.95 -0.23 -6.32
N THR A 79 -11.16 0.44 -7.47
CA THR A 79 -10.91 -0.13 -8.80
C THR A 79 -9.45 -0.59 -8.95
N TYR A 80 -8.50 0.24 -8.53
CA TYR A 80 -7.09 -0.14 -8.59
C TYR A 80 -6.79 -1.42 -7.79
N LEU A 81 -7.35 -1.55 -6.57
CA LEU A 81 -7.18 -2.76 -5.76
C LEU A 81 -7.87 -3.98 -6.38
N GLU A 82 -9.06 -3.81 -6.97
CA GLU A 82 -9.75 -4.88 -7.69
C GLU A 82 -8.91 -5.39 -8.86
N ASP A 83 -8.34 -4.49 -9.66
CA ASP A 83 -7.51 -4.83 -10.82
C ASP A 83 -6.27 -5.64 -10.46
N ILE A 84 -5.63 -5.34 -9.32
CA ILE A 84 -4.36 -5.97 -8.96
C ILE A 84 -4.48 -7.13 -7.96
N LEU A 85 -5.55 -7.18 -7.16
CA LEU A 85 -5.65 -8.15 -6.05
C LEU A 85 -6.77 -9.16 -6.20
N LEU A 86 -7.86 -8.88 -6.95
CA LEU A 86 -9.00 -9.77 -7.01
C LEU A 86 -8.61 -11.17 -7.52
N GLY A 87 -8.91 -12.20 -6.75
CA GLY A 87 -8.53 -13.58 -7.05
C GLY A 87 -7.04 -13.92 -6.87
N GLN A 88 -6.21 -12.97 -6.45
CA GLN A 88 -4.78 -13.19 -6.20
C GLN A 88 -4.55 -13.80 -4.82
N ILE A 89 -3.48 -14.58 -4.71
CA ILE A 89 -2.95 -15.03 -3.42
C ILE A 89 -1.99 -13.97 -2.91
N VAL A 90 -2.27 -13.46 -1.72
CA VAL A 90 -1.45 -12.47 -1.02
C VAL A 90 -0.95 -13.02 0.30
N GLN A 91 0.13 -12.45 0.81
CA GLN A 91 0.64 -12.74 2.14
C GLN A 91 0.24 -11.61 3.09
N LEU A 92 -0.31 -11.99 4.25
CA LEU A 92 -0.64 -11.07 5.32
C LEU A 92 0.50 -11.04 6.33
N GLU A 93 1.05 -9.87 6.57
CA GLU A 93 2.07 -9.66 7.58
C GLU A 93 1.47 -8.94 8.78
N TRP A 94 1.58 -9.57 9.95
CA TRP A 94 1.09 -9.02 11.20
C TRP A 94 2.11 -8.05 11.83
N ASP A 95 1.57 -7.08 12.58
CA ASP A 95 2.36 -6.23 13.48
C ASP A 95 1.92 -6.51 14.93
N GLN A 96 2.07 -5.56 15.86
CA GLN A 96 1.80 -5.70 17.29
C GLN A 96 0.34 -6.10 17.57
N PHE A 97 -0.63 -5.34 17.05
CA PHE A 97 -2.05 -5.65 17.10
C PHE A 97 -2.51 -6.28 15.79
N GLN A 98 -3.17 -7.43 15.91
CA GLN A 98 -3.59 -8.25 14.77
C GLN A 98 -5.10 -8.18 14.49
N GLN A 99 -5.89 -7.56 15.38
CA GLN A 99 -7.35 -7.46 15.22
C GLN A 99 -7.86 -6.17 15.85
N ASP A 100 -8.88 -5.57 15.23
CA ASP A 100 -9.57 -4.40 15.78
C ASP A 100 -10.90 -4.78 16.50
N ASN A 101 -11.56 -3.76 17.06
CA ASN A 101 -12.83 -3.95 17.78
C ASN A 101 -14.01 -4.38 16.89
N TYR A 102 -13.82 -4.40 15.56
CA TYR A 102 -14.80 -4.85 14.57
C TYR A 102 -14.47 -6.25 14.04
N GLU A 103 -13.61 -6.98 14.73
CA GLU A 103 -13.14 -8.33 14.36
C GLU A 103 -12.40 -8.40 13.02
N ARG A 104 -11.96 -7.23 12.45
CA ARG A 104 -11.14 -7.23 11.24
C ARG A 104 -9.68 -7.56 11.59
N LYS A 105 -9.07 -8.40 10.80
CA LYS A 105 -7.64 -8.67 10.86
C LYS A 105 -6.86 -7.41 10.44
N LEU A 106 -5.82 -7.06 11.17
CA LEU A 106 -4.96 -5.90 10.91
C LEU A 106 -3.64 -6.37 10.31
N ALA A 107 -3.36 -6.05 9.05
CA ALA A 107 -2.19 -6.56 8.37
C ALA A 107 -1.60 -5.58 7.36
N TYR A 108 -0.30 -5.76 7.11
CA TYR A 108 0.33 -5.35 5.86
C TYR A 108 0.10 -6.44 4.82
N VAL A 109 -0.14 -6.05 3.57
CA VAL A 109 -0.50 -6.97 2.48
C VAL A 109 0.61 -6.99 1.44
N TRP A 110 1.09 -8.18 1.11
CA TRP A 110 2.14 -8.41 0.14
C TRP A 110 1.62 -9.21 -1.05
N LEU A 111 1.88 -8.72 -2.26
CA LEU A 111 1.71 -9.45 -3.50
C LEU A 111 3.08 -9.72 -4.10
N GLY A 112 3.56 -10.96 -3.94
CA GLY A 112 4.96 -11.29 -4.23
C GLY A 112 5.93 -10.49 -3.34
N ASP A 113 6.78 -9.70 -3.96
CA ASP A 113 7.77 -8.82 -3.30
C ASP A 113 7.26 -7.36 -3.11
N ARG A 114 6.01 -7.09 -3.46
CA ARG A 114 5.42 -5.75 -3.43
C ARG A 114 4.55 -5.55 -2.19
N LEU A 115 4.92 -4.59 -1.34
CA LEU A 115 4.08 -4.12 -0.23
C LEU A 115 2.96 -3.25 -0.78
N ILE A 116 1.73 -3.74 -0.77
CA ILE A 116 0.55 -3.07 -1.34
C ILE A 116 0.24 -1.77 -0.60
N ASN A 117 0.37 -1.75 0.73
CA ASN A 117 0.19 -0.55 1.55
C ASN A 117 1.09 0.60 1.07
N GLN A 118 2.38 0.33 0.82
CA GLN A 118 3.32 1.31 0.29
C GLN A 118 2.97 1.72 -1.14
N ALA A 119 2.63 0.75 -1.99
CA ALA A 119 2.29 1.02 -3.38
C ALA A 119 1.10 1.98 -3.52
N LEU A 120 0.07 1.82 -2.68
CA LEU A 120 -1.09 2.72 -2.62
C LEU A 120 -0.71 4.14 -2.21
N VAL A 121 0.14 4.28 -1.18
CA VAL A 121 0.62 5.59 -0.71
C VAL A 121 1.49 6.25 -1.76
N ALA A 122 2.44 5.50 -2.34
CA ALA A 122 3.37 6.01 -3.35
C ALA A 122 2.68 6.48 -4.64
N ALA A 123 1.57 5.85 -5.01
CA ALA A 123 0.74 6.25 -6.14
C ALA A 123 -0.26 7.37 -5.81
N GLY A 124 -0.35 7.79 -4.54
CA GLY A 124 -1.28 8.83 -4.10
C GLY A 124 -2.75 8.39 -4.09
N TYR A 125 -3.03 7.10 -3.94
CA TYR A 125 -4.41 6.62 -3.79
C TYR A 125 -4.94 6.77 -2.36
N VAL A 126 -4.05 6.70 -1.38
CA VAL A 126 -4.39 6.75 0.06
C VAL A 126 -3.40 7.64 0.80
N MET A 127 -3.78 8.07 2.00
CA MET A 127 -2.90 8.76 2.94
C MET A 127 -2.17 7.75 3.82
N GLU A 128 -0.96 8.09 4.25
CA GLU A 128 -0.32 7.43 5.39
C GLU A 128 -1.08 7.78 6.67
N GLU A 129 -1.30 6.78 7.52
CA GLU A 129 -1.93 6.93 8.82
C GLU A 129 -1.29 5.98 9.84
N ALA A 130 -0.30 6.47 10.55
CA ALA A 130 0.33 5.73 11.65
C ALA A 130 -0.64 5.57 12.83
N ARG A 131 -0.82 4.35 13.29
CA ARG A 131 -1.62 4.02 14.48
C ARG A 131 -0.83 3.10 15.41
N SER A 132 -0.35 3.67 16.52
CA SER A 132 0.31 2.87 17.56
C SER A 132 -0.60 1.73 18.04
N PRO A 133 -0.03 0.51 18.28
CA PRO A 133 1.39 0.18 18.22
C PRO A 133 1.88 -0.34 16.85
N ASN A 134 1.06 -0.38 15.81
CA ASN A 134 1.38 -0.91 14.48
C ASN A 134 2.15 0.11 13.65
N LEU A 135 3.46 0.17 13.81
CA LEU A 135 4.34 1.21 13.24
C LEU A 135 5.49 0.64 12.38
N LYS A 136 5.48 -0.65 12.06
CA LYS A 136 6.60 -1.33 11.40
C LYS A 136 7.09 -0.63 10.14
N TYR A 137 6.19 -0.15 9.29
CA TYR A 137 6.51 0.53 8.03
C TYR A 137 6.21 2.04 8.04
N ASP A 138 6.01 2.65 9.21
CA ASP A 138 5.63 4.06 9.35
C ASP A 138 6.59 5.01 8.60
N ALA A 139 7.89 4.89 8.82
CA ALA A 139 8.89 5.74 8.16
C ALA A 139 8.85 5.60 6.63
N LEU A 140 8.70 4.39 6.12
CA LEU A 140 8.60 4.11 4.69
C LEU A 140 7.33 4.69 4.07
N LEU A 141 6.19 4.55 4.74
CA LEU A 141 4.92 5.08 4.27
C LEU A 141 4.92 6.61 4.24
N LYS A 142 5.50 7.26 5.27
CA LYS A 142 5.71 8.72 5.32
C LYS A 142 6.58 9.21 4.16
N GLU A 143 7.71 8.55 3.90
CA GLU A 143 8.57 8.88 2.78
C GLU A 143 7.84 8.74 1.43
N SER A 144 7.12 7.63 1.26
CA SER A 144 6.31 7.38 0.06
C SER A 144 5.24 8.45 -0.15
N GLN A 145 4.56 8.89 0.92
CA GLN A 145 3.59 9.98 0.86
C GLN A 145 4.23 11.32 0.50
N ASN A 146 5.36 11.65 1.10
CA ASN A 146 6.07 12.89 0.79
C ASN A 146 6.45 12.95 -0.69
N ARG A 147 6.92 11.82 -1.24
CA ARG A 147 7.21 11.72 -2.67
C ARG A 147 5.96 11.87 -3.53
N ALA A 148 4.85 11.20 -3.17
CA ALA A 148 3.58 11.33 -3.90
C ALA A 148 3.07 12.78 -3.92
N ARG A 149 3.20 13.50 -2.81
CA ARG A 149 2.86 14.94 -2.70
C ARG A 149 3.73 15.81 -3.60
N LEU A 150 5.05 15.61 -3.58
CA LEU A 150 5.97 16.37 -4.42
C LEU A 150 5.71 16.19 -5.90
N LEU A 151 5.28 14.99 -6.30
CA LEU A 151 4.97 14.65 -7.68
C LEU A 151 3.51 14.96 -8.08
N GLY A 152 2.67 15.39 -7.15
CA GLY A 152 1.26 15.70 -7.40
C GLY A 152 0.45 14.48 -7.84
N LEU A 153 0.67 13.30 -7.23
CA LEU A 153 0.03 12.06 -7.64
C LEU A 153 -1.32 11.83 -6.94
N GLY A 154 -2.29 11.33 -7.68
CA GLY A 154 -3.58 10.88 -7.14
C GLY A 154 -4.30 11.99 -6.34
N ILE A 155 -4.57 11.74 -5.05
CA ILE A 155 -5.23 12.70 -4.13
C ILE A 155 -4.46 14.01 -3.94
N TRP A 156 -3.18 14.06 -4.34
CA TRP A 156 -2.30 15.23 -4.28
C TRP A 156 -2.20 15.98 -5.60
N ASN A 157 -2.96 15.58 -6.64
CA ASN A 157 -2.93 16.25 -7.94
C ASN A 157 -3.36 17.72 -7.80
N PRO A 158 -2.52 18.71 -8.16
CA PRO A 158 -2.83 20.13 -8.00
C PRO A 158 -4.04 20.61 -8.83
N GLU A 159 -4.38 19.90 -9.92
CA GLU A 159 -5.56 20.22 -10.75
C GLU A 159 -6.86 19.73 -10.10
N GLN A 160 -6.82 18.66 -9.32
CA GLN A 160 -7.97 18.08 -8.64
C GLN A 160 -7.52 17.45 -7.31
N PRO A 161 -7.12 18.25 -6.31
CA PRO A 161 -6.69 17.73 -5.03
C PRO A 161 -7.88 17.25 -4.18
N MET A 162 -7.65 16.26 -3.35
CA MET A 162 -8.60 15.91 -2.28
C MET A 162 -8.53 16.99 -1.21
N GLN A 163 -9.60 17.81 -1.09
CA GLN A 163 -9.60 18.99 -0.23
C GLN A 163 -9.83 18.68 1.24
N GLU A 164 -10.59 17.64 1.52
CA GLU A 164 -10.90 17.19 2.88
C GLU A 164 -10.25 15.83 3.12
N THR A 165 -9.69 15.65 4.31
CA THR A 165 -9.23 14.32 4.71
C THR A 165 -10.41 13.35 4.82
N PRO A 166 -10.18 12.04 4.72
CA PRO A 166 -11.25 11.06 4.90
C PRO A 166 -11.94 11.15 6.26
N SER A 167 -11.25 11.63 7.28
CA SER A 167 -11.82 11.85 8.62
C SER A 167 -12.73 13.06 8.67
N GLU A 168 -12.34 14.16 8.05
CA GLU A 168 -13.17 15.39 7.93
C GLU A 168 -14.42 15.10 7.13
N PHE A 169 -14.30 14.46 5.97
CA PHE A 169 -15.44 14.08 5.12
C PHE A 169 -16.49 13.21 5.83
N ARG A 170 -16.05 12.30 6.72
CA ARG A 170 -17.01 11.49 7.51
C ARG A 170 -17.75 12.25 8.60
N ASN A 171 -17.23 13.42 9.00
CA ASN A 171 -17.78 14.25 10.07
C ASN A 171 -18.55 15.46 9.54
N SER A 172 -18.54 15.70 8.21
CA SER A 172 -19.33 16.73 7.53
C SER A 172 -20.72 16.20 7.16
#